data_d953145f1e824edecc431946708cb89e
#
_entry.id   d953145f1e824edecc431946708cb89e
#
_cell.length_a   1.000
_cell.length_b   1.000
_cell.length_c   1.000
_cell.angle_alpha   90.00
_cell.angle_beta   90.00
_cell.angle_gamma   90.00
#
_symmetry.space_group_name_H-M   'P 1'
#
loop_
_entity.id
_entity.type
_entity.pdbx_description
1 polymer ?
#
loop_
_entity_poly.entity_id
_entity_poly.type
_entity_poly.pdbx_seq_one_letter_code
_entity_poly.pdbx_strand_id
1 'polypeptide(L)'
;MRKVILMMLLTAVSNGALAEWVDVGSNENTTIYVDPASVKRAGDMATMWHMTDFKTPRKDMGEKYLSAKDQNEYDCKEMKSRRRAYSQYSKNMGDGKVVYSDSFTSRWRPVPPDSGIEILWKFACVKR
;
A
#
# COMPACT_ATOMS: atom_id res chain seq x y z
N MET A 1 30.78 -26.42 10.40
CA MET A 1 29.82 -26.74 9.35
C MET A 1 28.37 -26.54 9.78
N ARG A 2 27.99 -27.12 10.92
CA ARG A 2 26.63 -26.97 11.42
C ARG A 2 26.28 -25.53 11.75
N LYS A 3 27.25 -24.76 12.24
CA LYS A 3 27.03 -23.37 12.59
C LYS A 3 26.71 -22.51 11.36
N VAL A 4 27.28 -22.86 10.23
CA VAL A 4 27.03 -22.13 8.99
C VAL A 4 25.57 -22.27 8.54
N ILE A 5 25.01 -23.45 8.69
CA ILE A 5 23.63 -23.73 8.34
C ILE A 5 22.67 -22.88 9.17
N LEU A 6 22.95 -22.74 10.47
CA LEU A 6 22.13 -21.94 11.36
C LEU A 6 22.15 -20.47 10.96
N MET A 7 23.29 -19.96 10.55
CA MET A 7 23.41 -18.58 10.10
C MET A 7 22.57 -18.31 8.85
N MET A 8 22.52 -19.27 7.94
CA MET A 8 21.71 -19.14 6.73
C MET A 8 20.22 -19.07 7.05
N LEU A 9 19.77 -19.81 8.04
CA LEU A 9 18.37 -19.76 8.46
C LEU A 9 18.00 -18.39 9.03
N LEU A 10 18.88 -17.78 9.79
CA LEU A 10 18.65 -16.46 10.33
C LEU A 10 18.52 -15.41 9.22
N THR A 11 19.35 -15.54 8.20
CA THR A 11 19.29 -14.63 7.06
C THR A 11 17.95 -14.73 6.34
N ALA A 12 17.44 -15.94 6.16
CA ALA A 12 16.15 -16.15 5.51
C ALA A 12 15.01 -15.52 6.30
N VAL A 13 15.07 -15.61 7.63
CA VAL A 13 14.03 -15.02 8.49
C VAL A 13 14.00 -13.49 8.35
N SER A 14 15.17 -12.86 8.32
CA SER A 14 15.22 -11.41 8.21
C SER A 14 14.67 -10.91 6.87
N ASN A 15 14.79 -11.69 5.81
CA ASN A 15 14.26 -11.31 4.51
C ASN A 15 12.73 -11.30 4.47
N GLY A 16 12.08 -12.07 5.34
CA GLY A 16 10.62 -12.11 5.41
C GLY A 16 9.97 -10.84 5.92
N ALA A 17 10.76 -9.88 6.44
CA ALA A 17 10.24 -8.64 6.96
C ALA A 17 9.98 -7.59 5.87
N LEU A 18 10.46 -7.80 4.66
CA LEU A 18 10.30 -6.84 3.57
C LEU A 18 8.91 -6.93 2.96
N ALA A 19 8.34 -5.77 2.65
CA ALA A 19 7.06 -5.71 1.94
C ALA A 19 7.24 -6.27 0.52
N GLU A 20 6.23 -6.98 0.06
CA GLU A 20 6.22 -7.51 -1.29
C GLU A 20 5.10 -6.80 -2.07
N TRP A 21 5.48 -5.91 -2.97
CA TRP A 21 4.54 -5.11 -3.73
C TRP A 21 4.08 -5.85 -4.99
N VAL A 22 2.77 -6.02 -5.10
CA VAL A 22 2.15 -6.72 -6.23
C VAL A 22 1.36 -5.71 -7.07
N ASP A 23 1.66 -5.64 -8.37
CA ASP A 23 0.96 -4.78 -9.31
C ASP A 23 -0.49 -5.25 -9.48
N VAL A 24 -1.44 -4.37 -9.22
CA VAL A 24 -2.87 -4.68 -9.39
C VAL A 24 -3.56 -3.81 -10.43
N GLY A 25 -2.84 -2.87 -11.03
CA GLY A 25 -3.41 -2.07 -12.10
C GLY A 25 -2.53 -0.89 -12.45
N SER A 26 -2.62 -0.46 -13.72
CA SER A 26 -1.84 0.69 -14.17
C SER A 26 -2.58 1.43 -15.27
N ASN A 27 -2.21 2.70 -15.43
CA ASN A 27 -2.61 3.49 -16.59
C ASN A 27 -1.34 4.17 -17.13
N GLU A 28 -1.51 5.19 -17.99
CA GLU A 28 -0.37 5.84 -18.63
C GLU A 28 0.61 6.46 -17.66
N ASN A 29 0.13 6.96 -16.52
CA ASN A 29 0.94 7.74 -15.58
C ASN A 29 1.22 7.05 -14.26
N THR A 30 0.41 6.07 -13.87
CA THR A 30 0.48 5.49 -12.54
C THR A 30 0.39 3.97 -12.57
N THR A 31 1.00 3.34 -11.57
CA THR A 31 0.82 1.92 -11.29
C THR A 31 0.47 1.79 -9.82
N ILE A 32 -0.51 0.94 -9.52
CA ILE A 32 -0.96 0.69 -8.15
C ILE A 32 -0.44 -0.68 -7.72
N TYR A 33 0.20 -0.71 -6.57
CA TYR A 33 0.72 -1.93 -5.95
C TYR A 33 0.05 -2.15 -4.61
N VAL A 34 -0.15 -3.40 -4.24
CA VAL A 34 -0.64 -3.76 -2.91
C VAL A 34 0.40 -4.61 -2.21
N ASP A 35 0.37 -4.58 -0.89
CA ASP A 35 1.14 -5.49 -0.05
C ASP A 35 0.17 -6.54 0.51
N PRO A 36 0.10 -7.73 -0.09
CA PRO A 36 -0.88 -8.74 0.34
C PRO A 36 -0.72 -9.17 1.79
N ALA A 37 0.52 -9.18 2.28
CA ALA A 37 0.78 -9.57 3.67
C ALA A 37 0.24 -8.53 4.68
N SER A 38 -0.07 -7.33 4.22
CA SER A 38 -0.58 -6.27 5.10
C SER A 38 -2.09 -6.34 5.30
N VAL A 39 -2.80 -7.20 4.57
CA VAL A 39 -4.25 -7.30 4.69
C VAL A 39 -4.62 -7.87 6.05
N LYS A 40 -5.46 -7.14 6.78
CA LYS A 40 -5.99 -7.57 8.08
C LYS A 40 -7.49 -7.45 8.06
N ARG A 41 -8.17 -8.54 8.39
CA ARG A 41 -9.63 -8.57 8.46
C ARG A 41 -10.09 -8.58 9.90
N ALA A 42 -11.15 -7.84 10.17
CA ALA A 42 -11.84 -7.86 11.46
C ALA A 42 -13.32 -7.69 11.17
N GLY A 43 -14.04 -8.80 11.10
CA GLY A 43 -15.46 -8.78 10.72
C GLY A 43 -15.63 -8.27 9.30
N ASP A 44 -16.42 -7.21 9.14
CA ASP A 44 -16.69 -6.61 7.83
C ASP A 44 -15.63 -5.58 7.43
N MET A 45 -14.64 -5.35 8.28
CA MET A 45 -13.58 -4.37 8.00
C MET A 45 -12.30 -5.03 7.55
N ALA A 46 -11.59 -4.36 6.66
CA ALA A 46 -10.25 -4.79 6.22
C ALA A 46 -9.34 -3.57 6.18
N THR A 47 -8.07 -3.77 6.54
CA THR A 47 -7.05 -2.73 6.32
C THR A 47 -5.98 -3.30 5.40
N MET A 48 -5.35 -2.42 4.62
CA MET A 48 -4.30 -2.84 3.69
C MET A 48 -3.43 -1.65 3.32
N TRP A 49 -2.13 -1.91 3.15
CA TRP A 49 -1.22 -0.93 2.58
C TRP A 49 -1.19 -1.08 1.06
N HIS A 50 -1.23 0.05 0.37
CA HIS A 50 -0.99 0.09 -1.07
C HIS A 50 -0.02 1.20 -1.39
N MET A 51 0.55 1.15 -2.59
CA MET A 51 1.48 2.15 -3.07
C MET A 51 1.08 2.58 -4.47
N THR A 52 1.13 3.88 -4.72
CA THR A 52 0.95 4.43 -6.05
C THR A 52 2.29 4.92 -6.54
N ASP A 53 2.71 4.43 -7.70
CA ASP A 53 3.98 4.78 -8.31
C ASP A 53 3.71 5.61 -9.56
N PHE A 54 4.41 6.73 -9.70
CA PHE A 54 4.17 7.68 -10.78
C PHE A 54 5.33 7.68 -11.77
N LYS A 55 5.00 7.72 -13.06
CA LYS A 55 6.01 7.80 -14.11
C LYS A 55 6.65 9.19 -14.17
N THR A 56 5.86 10.23 -13.87
CA THR A 56 6.37 11.60 -13.83
C THR A 56 6.16 12.18 -12.44
N PRO A 57 7.06 13.06 -11.98
CA PRO A 57 6.95 13.62 -10.64
C PRO A 57 5.65 14.39 -10.44
N ARG A 58 5.11 14.29 -9.25
CA ARG A 58 3.94 15.04 -8.81
C ARG A 58 4.37 16.07 -7.79
N LYS A 59 3.62 17.15 -7.72
CA LYS A 59 3.86 18.20 -6.74
C LYS A 59 2.52 18.75 -6.29
N ASP A 60 2.13 18.40 -5.07
CA ASP A 60 0.84 18.85 -4.54
C ASP A 60 1.00 20.03 -3.60
N MET A 61 1.76 19.86 -2.53
CA MET A 61 1.89 20.89 -1.50
C MET A 61 3.31 21.30 -1.19
N GLY A 62 4.28 20.57 -1.65
CA GLY A 62 5.66 20.82 -1.29
C GLY A 62 6.62 20.34 -2.37
N GLU A 63 7.54 19.48 -1.97
CA GLU A 63 8.52 18.94 -2.89
C GLU A 63 7.90 17.93 -3.84
N LYS A 64 8.56 17.72 -4.97
CA LYS A 64 8.15 16.71 -5.94
C LYS A 64 8.29 15.31 -5.35
N TYR A 65 7.37 14.43 -5.72
CA TYR A 65 7.43 13.04 -5.30
C TYR A 65 7.09 12.12 -6.47
N LEU A 66 7.59 10.88 -6.40
CA LEU A 66 7.40 9.87 -7.44
C LEU A 66 6.63 8.64 -6.96
N SER A 67 6.35 8.56 -5.68
CA SER A 67 5.52 7.48 -5.15
C SER A 67 4.88 7.90 -3.85
N ALA A 68 3.81 7.19 -3.48
CA ALA A 68 3.11 7.43 -2.22
C ALA A 68 2.63 6.09 -1.66
N LYS A 69 2.63 5.97 -0.34
CA LYS A 69 2.08 4.80 0.35
C LYS A 69 0.89 5.23 1.17
N ASP A 70 -0.17 4.44 1.12
CA ASP A 70 -1.40 4.67 1.85
C ASP A 70 -1.79 3.44 2.64
N GLN A 71 -2.25 3.63 3.86
CA GLN A 71 -2.99 2.60 4.57
C GLN A 71 -4.46 2.98 4.54
N ASN A 72 -5.27 2.12 3.92
CA ASN A 72 -6.70 2.32 3.85
C ASN A 72 -7.43 1.28 4.69
N GLU A 73 -8.58 1.69 5.17
CA GLU A 73 -9.54 0.79 5.79
C GLU A 73 -10.75 0.69 4.86
N TYR A 74 -11.27 -0.53 4.72
CA TYR A 74 -12.35 -0.84 3.80
C TYR A 74 -13.51 -1.45 4.56
N ASP A 75 -14.71 -0.94 4.30
CA ASP A 75 -15.94 -1.57 4.79
C ASP A 75 -16.42 -2.51 3.69
N CYS A 76 -16.23 -3.80 3.91
CA CYS A 76 -16.52 -4.81 2.90
C CYS A 76 -18.04 -5.06 2.74
N LYS A 77 -18.84 -4.65 3.70
CA LYS A 77 -20.28 -4.78 3.64
C LYS A 77 -20.93 -3.60 2.91
N GLU A 78 -20.49 -2.38 3.24
CA GLU A 78 -21.11 -1.16 2.74
C GLU A 78 -20.39 -0.55 1.54
N MET A 79 -19.35 -1.18 1.05
CA MET A 79 -18.52 -0.68 -0.08
C MET A 79 -18.05 0.76 0.15
N LYS A 80 -17.34 0.96 1.24
CA LYS A 80 -16.76 2.25 1.60
C LYS A 80 -15.29 2.10 1.90
N SER A 81 -14.56 3.20 1.83
CA SER A 81 -13.15 3.23 2.19
C SER A 81 -12.81 4.53 2.91
N ARG A 82 -11.74 4.49 3.69
CA ARG A 82 -11.14 5.69 4.28
C ARG A 82 -9.65 5.49 4.43
N ARG A 83 -8.91 6.59 4.36
CA ARG A 83 -7.46 6.58 4.53
C ARG A 83 -7.10 6.77 5.99
N ARG A 84 -6.12 6.01 6.47
CA ARG A 84 -5.64 6.08 7.85
C ARG A 84 -4.22 6.61 7.96
N ALA A 85 -3.41 6.42 6.92
CA ALA A 85 -2.03 6.90 6.91
C ALA A 85 -1.61 7.17 5.47
N TYR A 86 -0.71 8.12 5.28
CA TYR A 86 -0.27 8.53 3.96
C TYR A 86 1.15 9.07 4.01
N SER A 87 1.97 8.70 3.04
CA SER A 87 3.35 9.19 2.92
C SER A 87 3.72 9.35 1.46
N GLN A 88 4.46 10.43 1.16
CA GLN A 88 5.00 10.69 -0.17
C GLN A 88 6.52 10.49 -0.16
N TYR A 89 7.06 9.96 -1.24
CA TYR A 89 8.48 9.63 -1.36
C TYR A 89 9.08 10.29 -2.59
N SER A 90 10.33 10.75 -2.46
CA SER A 90 10.99 11.49 -3.53
C SER A 90 11.31 10.63 -4.75
N LYS A 91 11.41 9.32 -4.60
CA LYS A 91 11.73 8.38 -5.69
C LYS A 91 10.60 7.38 -5.89
N ASN A 92 10.73 6.60 -6.96
CA ASN A 92 9.79 5.54 -7.27
C ASN A 92 9.82 4.44 -6.21
N MET A 93 8.76 3.67 -6.13
CA MET A 93 8.66 2.46 -5.29
C MET A 93 8.90 2.70 -3.81
N GLY A 94 8.54 3.87 -3.32
CA GLY A 94 8.70 4.20 -1.90
C GLY A 94 10.13 4.45 -1.48
N ASP A 95 11.02 4.69 -2.43
CA ASP A 95 12.43 4.96 -2.15
C ASP A 95 12.70 6.45 -1.99
N GLY A 96 13.92 6.77 -1.65
CA GLY A 96 14.34 8.15 -1.42
C GLY A 96 13.88 8.64 -0.05
N LYS A 97 13.73 9.96 0.06
CA LYS A 97 13.33 10.56 1.33
C LYS A 97 11.81 10.71 1.41
N VAL A 98 11.28 10.73 2.61
CA VAL A 98 9.87 11.07 2.84
C VAL A 98 9.74 12.57 2.68
N VAL A 99 8.92 13.02 1.73
CA VAL A 99 8.71 14.45 1.49
C VAL A 99 7.45 14.97 2.18
N TYR A 100 6.55 14.08 2.55
CA TYR A 100 5.36 14.42 3.32
C TYR A 100 4.81 13.14 3.95
N SER A 101 4.26 13.24 5.16
CA SER A 101 3.54 12.13 5.76
C SER A 101 2.54 12.63 6.79
N ASP A 102 1.44 11.88 6.95
CA ASP A 102 0.48 12.10 8.01
C ASP A 102 -0.21 10.77 8.36
N SER A 103 -0.84 10.73 9.52
CA SER A 103 -1.65 9.60 9.96
C SER A 103 -3.05 10.05 10.33
N PHE A 104 -3.56 11.02 9.59
CA PHE A 104 -4.88 11.57 9.80
C PHE A 104 -5.94 10.66 9.15
N THR A 105 -6.89 10.18 9.96
CA THR A 105 -7.97 9.31 9.46
C THR A 105 -9.02 10.14 8.76
N SER A 106 -9.26 9.84 7.49
CA SER A 106 -10.27 10.54 6.70
C SER A 106 -11.68 10.05 7.00
N ARG A 107 -12.67 10.74 6.43
CA ARG A 107 -14.05 10.28 6.47
C ARG A 107 -14.23 9.02 5.62
N TRP A 108 -15.24 8.24 5.94
CA TRP A 108 -15.69 7.17 5.07
C TRP A 108 -16.25 7.75 3.77
N ARG A 109 -15.90 7.14 2.65
CA ARG A 109 -16.36 7.54 1.33
C ARG A 109 -16.84 6.33 0.56
N PRO A 110 -17.89 6.47 -0.25
CA PRO A 110 -18.31 5.36 -1.13
C PRO A 110 -17.19 5.01 -2.10
N VAL A 111 -17.10 3.73 -2.44
CA VAL A 111 -16.14 3.25 -3.44
C VAL A 111 -16.77 3.44 -4.82
N PRO A 112 -16.24 4.32 -5.69
CA PRO A 112 -16.80 4.52 -7.01
C PRO A 112 -16.60 3.28 -7.89
N PRO A 113 -17.58 2.92 -8.72
CA PRO A 113 -17.38 1.81 -9.65
C PRO A 113 -16.32 2.16 -10.70
N ASP A 114 -15.61 1.14 -11.15
CA ASP A 114 -14.58 1.26 -12.19
C ASP A 114 -13.44 2.21 -11.83
N SER A 115 -13.12 2.28 -10.55
CA SER A 115 -12.04 3.15 -10.04
C SER A 115 -10.89 2.33 -9.51
N GLY A 116 -9.74 2.99 -9.28
CA GLY A 116 -8.61 2.36 -8.62
C GLY A 116 -8.96 1.91 -7.21
N ILE A 117 -9.79 2.67 -6.49
CA ILE A 117 -10.24 2.31 -5.15
C ILE A 117 -11.07 1.02 -5.18
N GLU A 118 -11.86 0.80 -6.22
CA GLU A 118 -12.61 -0.44 -6.33
C GLU A 118 -11.69 -1.65 -6.45
N ILE A 119 -10.62 -1.52 -7.24
CA ILE A 119 -9.62 -2.59 -7.35
C ILE A 119 -9.05 -2.91 -5.98
N LEU A 120 -8.69 -1.89 -5.23
CA LEU A 120 -8.12 -2.04 -3.88
C LEU A 120 -9.13 -2.65 -2.91
N TRP A 121 -10.38 -2.17 -2.96
CA TRP A 121 -11.45 -2.69 -2.10
C TRP A 121 -11.69 -4.18 -2.35
N LYS A 122 -11.77 -4.57 -3.62
CA LYS A 122 -11.96 -5.98 -3.97
C LYS A 122 -10.80 -6.83 -3.48
N PHE A 123 -9.58 -6.34 -3.63
CA PHE A 123 -8.40 -7.09 -3.19
C PHE A 123 -8.41 -7.28 -1.66
N ALA A 124 -8.70 -6.22 -0.91
CA ALA A 124 -8.69 -6.27 0.54
C ALA A 124 -9.85 -7.10 1.11
N CYS A 125 -10.98 -7.10 0.43
CA CYS A 125 -12.22 -7.72 0.94
C CYS A 125 -12.43 -9.15 0.48
N VAL A 126 -11.60 -9.66 -0.43
CA VAL A 126 -11.73 -11.04 -0.85
C VAL A 126 -11.39 -11.98 0.31
N LYS A 127 -12.14 -13.06 0.42
CA LYS A 127 -11.87 -14.05 1.46
C LYS A 127 -10.64 -14.89 1.08
N ARG A 128 -9.77 -15.07 2.05
CA ARG A 128 -8.54 -15.84 1.89
C ARG A 128 -8.45 -16.96 2.87
#